data_277dafc0a5b6dc2cb86f7f8735727dfd
#
_entry.id   277dafc0a5b6dc2cb86f7f8735727dfd
#
_cell.length_a   1.000
_cell.length_b   1.000
_cell.length_c   1.000
_cell.angle_alpha   90.00
_cell.angle_beta   90.00
_cell.angle_gamma   90.00
#
_symmetry.space_group_name_H-M   'P 1'
#
loop_
_entity.id
_entity.type
_entity.pdbx_description
1 polymer ?
#
loop_
_entity_poly.entity_id
_entity_poly.type
_entity_poly.pdbx_seq_one_letter_code
_entity_poly.pdbx_strand_id
1 'polypeptide(L)'
;VLDRLANWNKDGYSREDDLGARLTRFTLDLEKGTVASRNELAEGGEFPRFDSRRTGEDAKYLYFAEANDATDGSRFTEVVKLETATGKKKTFAAGKGRTFGEPVFVPKAGKTAEDAGWLLTQGYDGEKDQNFLEIRDAGTLDFVARAWTGIHF
;
A
#
# COMPACT_ATOMS: atom_id res chain seq x y z
N VAL A 1 0.71 22.03 -8.66
CA VAL A 1 0.70 21.21 -7.42
C VAL A 1 0.76 22.13 -6.21
N LEU A 2 1.70 23.09 -6.14
CA LEU A 2 1.84 24.00 -5.00
C LEU A 2 0.64 24.93 -4.83
N ASP A 3 0.03 25.40 -5.92
CA ASP A 3 -1.17 26.25 -5.89
C ASP A 3 -2.39 25.50 -5.31
N ARG A 4 -2.49 24.19 -5.54
CA ARG A 4 -3.51 23.34 -4.93
C ARG A 4 -3.33 23.21 -3.42
N LEU A 5 -2.09 23.01 -2.95
CA LEU A 5 -1.79 22.94 -1.52
C LEU A 5 -2.05 24.29 -0.83
N ALA A 6 -1.77 25.42 -1.49
CA ALA A 6 -2.03 26.74 -0.94
C ALA A 6 -3.53 27.07 -0.79
N ASN A 7 -4.39 26.44 -1.58
CA ASN A 7 -5.84 26.65 -1.56
C ASN A 7 -6.62 25.56 -0.81
N TRP A 8 -5.93 24.55 -0.30
CA TRP A 8 -6.52 23.41 0.43
C TRP A 8 -7.56 23.80 1.49
N ASN A 9 -7.33 24.90 2.21
CA ASN A 9 -8.23 25.35 3.28
C ASN A 9 -9.21 26.46 2.87
N LYS A 10 -9.14 27.00 1.65
CA LYS A 10 -9.96 28.17 1.26
C LYS A 10 -11.27 27.81 0.58
N ASP A 11 -11.28 26.74 -0.21
CA ASP A 11 -12.42 26.45 -1.10
C ASP A 11 -13.16 25.15 -0.71
N GLY A 12 -12.77 24.50 0.40
CA GLY A 12 -13.22 23.17 0.72
C GLY A 12 -12.64 22.14 -0.27
N TYR A 13 -12.12 21.05 0.26
CA TYR A 13 -11.68 19.92 -0.57
C TYR A 13 -12.89 19.28 -1.22
N SER A 14 -13.05 19.42 -2.54
CA SER A 14 -14.06 18.66 -3.26
C SER A 14 -13.46 17.34 -3.72
N ARG A 15 -14.19 16.27 -3.52
CA ARG A 15 -13.82 14.90 -3.92
C ARG A 15 -13.63 14.76 -5.44
N GLU A 16 -14.30 15.61 -6.21
CA GLU A 16 -14.19 15.67 -7.67
C GLU A 16 -12.81 16.18 -8.12
N ASP A 17 -12.10 16.92 -7.25
CA ASP A 17 -10.74 17.39 -7.47
C ASP A 17 -9.66 16.40 -7.03
N ASP A 18 -10.05 15.31 -6.35
CA ASP A 18 -9.14 14.24 -5.96
C ASP A 18 -8.81 13.38 -7.18
N LEU A 19 -7.63 13.61 -7.73
CA LEU A 19 -7.10 12.77 -8.80
C LEU A 19 -6.79 11.34 -8.35
N GLY A 20 -7.07 11.02 -7.06
CA GLY A 20 -6.74 9.74 -6.43
C GLY A 20 -5.23 9.48 -6.37
N ALA A 21 -4.80 8.72 -5.40
CA ALA A 21 -3.43 8.20 -5.38
C ALA A 21 -3.24 7.24 -6.56
N ARG A 22 -2.11 7.34 -7.27
CA ARG A 22 -1.78 6.50 -8.43
C ARG A 22 -0.40 5.92 -8.27
N LEU A 23 -0.33 4.62 -8.23
CA LEU A 23 0.94 3.92 -8.25
C LEU A 23 1.51 3.97 -9.66
N THR A 24 2.60 4.70 -9.83
CA THR A 24 3.19 4.98 -11.14
C THR A 24 4.64 4.53 -11.20
N ARG A 25 5.00 3.76 -12.22
CA ARG A 25 6.38 3.43 -12.58
C ARG A 25 6.92 4.44 -13.57
N PHE A 26 8.06 5.04 -13.27
CA PHE A 26 8.84 5.87 -14.19
C PHE A 26 10.08 5.11 -14.63
N THR A 27 10.35 5.11 -15.92
CA THR A 27 11.64 4.69 -16.47
C THR A 27 12.44 5.93 -16.80
N LEU A 28 13.66 6.01 -16.27
CA LEU A 28 14.55 7.14 -16.47
C LEU A 28 15.64 6.78 -17.49
N ASP A 29 15.85 7.65 -18.48
CA ASP A 29 17.03 7.61 -19.36
C ASP A 29 18.13 8.46 -18.69
N LEU A 30 19.09 7.76 -18.09
CA LEU A 30 20.17 8.42 -17.34
C LEU A 30 21.19 9.11 -18.24
N GLU A 31 21.34 8.71 -19.49
CA GLU A 31 22.23 9.36 -20.45
C GLU A 31 21.66 10.70 -20.91
N LYS A 32 20.35 10.74 -21.15
CA LYS A 32 19.65 11.96 -21.59
C LYS A 32 19.13 12.80 -20.44
N GLY A 33 19.11 12.26 -19.20
CA GLY A 33 18.53 12.95 -18.05
C GLY A 33 17.00 13.18 -18.18
N THR A 34 16.28 12.26 -18.84
CA THR A 34 14.85 12.42 -19.15
C THR A 34 14.03 11.22 -18.65
N VAL A 35 12.71 11.42 -18.52
CA VAL A 35 11.77 10.32 -18.30
C VAL A 35 11.49 9.65 -19.65
N ALA A 36 11.94 8.39 -19.78
CA ALA A 36 11.72 7.60 -21.00
C ALA A 36 10.29 7.06 -21.08
N SER A 37 9.69 6.67 -19.94
CA SER A 37 8.29 6.26 -19.90
C SER A 37 7.66 6.49 -18.53
N ARG A 38 6.31 6.59 -18.53
CA ARG A 38 5.47 6.65 -17.35
C ARG A 38 4.33 5.65 -17.51
N ASN A 39 4.23 4.68 -16.60
CA ASN A 39 3.20 3.65 -16.63
C ASN A 39 2.44 3.62 -15.30
N GLU A 40 1.14 3.81 -15.34
CA GLU A 40 0.28 3.64 -14.17
C GLU A 40 0.09 2.14 -13.91
N LEU A 41 0.40 1.70 -12.70
CA LEU A 41 0.30 0.31 -12.28
C LEU A 41 -0.99 0.02 -11.52
N ALA A 42 -1.49 0.99 -10.75
CA ALA A 42 -2.73 0.88 -9.99
C ALA A 42 -3.28 2.25 -9.63
N GLU A 43 -4.59 2.33 -9.43
CA GLU A 43 -5.30 3.46 -8.82
C GLU A 43 -5.56 3.16 -7.34
N GLY A 44 -5.67 4.21 -6.52
CA GLY A 44 -6.11 4.14 -5.12
C GLY A 44 -5.08 3.60 -4.12
N GLY A 45 -3.87 3.29 -4.55
CA GLY A 45 -2.84 2.70 -3.69
C GLY A 45 -1.87 3.71 -3.10
N GLU A 46 -1.59 3.58 -1.80
CA GLU A 46 -0.57 4.35 -1.09
C GLU A 46 0.41 3.44 -0.36
N PHE A 47 1.58 4.00 -0.01
CA PHE A 47 2.65 3.32 0.72
C PHE A 47 3.17 2.05 0.04
N PRO A 48 3.60 2.10 -1.23
CA PRO A 48 4.08 0.92 -1.93
C PRO A 48 5.35 0.36 -1.29
N ARG A 49 5.34 -0.93 -1.02
CA ARG A 49 6.46 -1.70 -0.46
C ARG A 49 6.78 -2.91 -1.33
N PHE A 50 8.02 -3.33 -1.29
CA PHE A 50 8.53 -4.53 -1.95
C PHE A 50 9.63 -5.17 -1.11
N ASP A 51 10.16 -6.30 -1.54
CA ASP A 51 11.33 -6.92 -0.92
C ASP A 51 12.56 -6.02 -1.10
N SER A 52 12.96 -5.31 -0.04
CA SER A 52 14.07 -4.35 -0.06
C SER A 52 15.41 -4.95 -0.46
N ARG A 53 15.58 -6.29 -0.40
CA ARG A 53 16.76 -6.99 -0.92
C ARG A 53 16.89 -6.86 -2.45
N ARG A 54 15.81 -6.49 -3.14
CA ARG A 54 15.71 -6.26 -4.58
C ARG A 54 15.88 -4.80 -4.98
N THR A 55 16.33 -3.94 -4.07
CA THR A 55 16.58 -2.54 -4.40
C THR A 55 17.60 -2.44 -5.53
N GLY A 56 17.24 -1.74 -6.62
CA GLY A 56 18.05 -1.64 -7.84
C GLY A 56 17.74 -2.71 -8.90
N GLU A 57 16.81 -3.61 -8.63
CA GLU A 57 16.28 -4.61 -9.58
C GLU A 57 14.82 -4.30 -9.93
N ASP A 58 14.30 -4.96 -10.98
CA ASP A 58 12.86 -4.91 -11.28
C ASP A 58 12.06 -5.64 -10.20
N ALA A 59 11.19 -4.91 -9.49
CA ALA A 59 10.28 -5.50 -8.52
C ALA A 59 9.13 -6.20 -9.23
N LYS A 60 8.99 -7.50 -9.00
CA LYS A 60 7.88 -8.31 -9.52
C LYS A 60 6.61 -8.13 -8.71
N TYR A 61 6.73 -7.95 -7.39
CA TYR A 61 5.61 -7.78 -6.49
C TYR A 61 5.72 -6.48 -5.71
N LEU A 62 4.59 -5.77 -5.64
CA LEU A 62 4.41 -4.61 -4.77
C LEU A 62 3.27 -4.88 -3.80
N TYR A 63 3.40 -4.33 -2.60
CA TYR A 63 2.38 -4.37 -1.54
C TYR A 63 2.03 -2.94 -1.17
N PHE A 64 0.75 -2.61 -1.08
CA PHE A 64 0.31 -1.26 -0.72
C PHE A 64 -1.04 -1.27 -0.03
N ALA A 65 -1.35 -0.20 0.68
CA ALA A 65 -2.65 0.02 1.27
C ALA A 65 -3.61 0.66 0.26
N GLU A 66 -4.87 0.22 0.24
CA GLU A 66 -5.91 0.73 -0.66
C GLU A 66 -7.21 0.98 0.14
N ALA A 67 -7.92 2.05 -0.20
CA ALA A 67 -9.26 2.32 0.31
C ALA A 67 -10.28 1.72 -0.65
N ASN A 68 -11.06 0.73 -0.19
CA ASN A 68 -12.10 0.11 -1.03
C ASN A 68 -13.39 0.94 -1.06
N ASP A 69 -13.70 1.67 0.00
CA ASP A 69 -14.89 2.51 0.07
C ASP A 69 -14.54 3.98 0.20
N ALA A 70 -14.85 4.68 -0.88
CA ALA A 70 -14.67 6.12 -0.96
C ALA A 70 -15.67 6.92 -0.11
N THR A 71 -16.60 6.30 0.60
CA THR A 71 -17.67 7.01 1.30
C THR A 71 -17.22 7.64 2.62
N ASP A 72 -16.19 7.12 3.28
CA ASP A 72 -15.66 7.71 4.53
C ASP A 72 -14.27 8.40 4.40
N GLY A 73 -13.78 8.46 3.18
CA GLY A 73 -12.84 9.51 2.72
C GLY A 73 -11.38 9.38 3.12
N SER A 74 -10.92 8.50 3.99
CA SER A 74 -9.52 8.61 4.44
C SER A 74 -8.89 7.35 5.05
N ARG A 75 -9.54 6.19 4.98
CA ARG A 75 -9.05 5.03 5.70
C ARG A 75 -8.77 3.86 4.77
N PHE A 76 -7.56 3.34 4.85
CA PHE A 76 -7.20 2.13 4.13
C PHE A 76 -7.89 0.92 4.77
N THR A 77 -8.72 0.25 4.00
CA THR A 77 -9.47 -0.93 4.44
C THR A 77 -8.96 -2.21 3.83
N GLU A 78 -8.05 -2.10 2.88
CA GLU A 78 -7.45 -3.24 2.18
C GLU A 78 -5.94 -3.11 2.07
N VAL A 79 -5.27 -4.27 1.99
CA VAL A 79 -3.88 -4.38 1.58
C VAL A 79 -3.82 -5.22 0.32
N VAL A 80 -3.11 -4.71 -0.67
CA VAL A 80 -3.01 -5.28 -2.01
C VAL A 80 -1.62 -5.83 -2.25
N LYS A 81 -1.54 -7.01 -2.85
CA LYS A 81 -0.37 -7.54 -3.55
C LYS A 81 -0.60 -7.37 -5.04
N LEU A 82 0.28 -6.65 -5.72
CA LEU A 82 0.26 -6.42 -7.16
C LEU A 82 1.41 -7.15 -7.83
N GLU A 83 1.12 -7.95 -8.86
CA GLU A 83 2.13 -8.45 -9.78
C GLU A 83 2.36 -7.42 -10.89
N THR A 84 3.53 -6.78 -10.90
CA THR A 84 3.80 -5.59 -11.72
C THR A 84 3.80 -5.85 -13.22
N ALA A 85 4.15 -7.07 -13.66
CA ALA A 85 4.20 -7.43 -15.06
C ALA A 85 2.81 -7.68 -15.67
N THR A 86 1.86 -8.18 -14.88
CA THR A 86 0.53 -8.59 -15.37
C THR A 86 -0.58 -7.67 -14.91
N GLY A 87 -0.32 -6.81 -13.91
CA GLY A 87 -1.33 -6.00 -13.25
C GLY A 87 -2.29 -6.82 -12.35
N LYS A 88 -2.02 -8.10 -12.16
CA LYS A 88 -2.87 -8.96 -11.33
C LYS A 88 -2.77 -8.54 -9.86
N LYS A 89 -3.92 -8.24 -9.28
CA LYS A 89 -4.07 -7.91 -7.86
C LYS A 89 -4.59 -9.12 -7.07
N LYS A 90 -4.11 -9.25 -5.85
CA LYS A 90 -4.70 -10.04 -4.78
C LYS A 90 -4.85 -9.14 -3.56
N THR A 91 -6.00 -9.17 -2.90
CA THR A 91 -6.29 -8.29 -1.76
C THR A 91 -6.70 -9.07 -0.53
N PHE A 92 -6.53 -8.45 0.62
CA PHE A 92 -7.22 -8.83 1.84
C PHE A 92 -7.76 -7.59 2.55
N ALA A 93 -8.99 -7.72 3.07
CA ALA A 93 -9.69 -6.65 3.75
C ALA A 93 -9.48 -6.70 5.27
N ALA A 94 -9.47 -5.54 5.92
CA ALA A 94 -9.42 -5.42 7.38
C ALA A 94 -10.67 -6.00 8.05
N GLY A 95 -11.81 -5.97 7.34
CA GLY A 95 -13.12 -6.30 7.86
C GLY A 95 -13.84 -5.08 8.44
N LYS A 96 -15.11 -5.28 8.80
CA LYS A 96 -15.97 -4.19 9.28
C LYS A 96 -15.37 -3.49 10.50
N GLY A 97 -15.40 -2.17 10.47
CA GLY A 97 -14.94 -1.33 11.58
C GLY A 97 -13.42 -1.32 11.79
N ARG A 98 -12.64 -1.88 10.85
CA ARG A 98 -11.19 -1.94 10.93
C ARG A 98 -10.54 -1.19 9.79
N THR A 99 -9.34 -0.72 10.07
CA THR A 99 -8.48 -0.07 9.08
C THR A 99 -7.07 -0.63 9.15
N PHE A 100 -6.33 -0.50 8.05
CA PHE A 100 -4.91 -0.81 7.99
C PHE A 100 -4.08 0.45 7.81
N GLY A 101 -2.83 0.39 8.26
CA GLY A 101 -1.79 1.33 7.89
C GLY A 101 -0.90 0.75 6.79
N GLU A 102 0.30 1.26 6.75
CA GLU A 102 1.33 0.90 5.78
C GLU A 102 1.78 -0.56 5.93
N PRO A 103 1.80 -1.37 4.85
CA PRO A 103 2.33 -2.72 4.89
C PRO A 103 3.87 -2.70 4.94
N VAL A 104 4.47 -3.65 5.65
CA VAL A 104 5.91 -3.86 5.71
C VAL A 104 6.23 -5.29 5.30
N PHE A 105 7.07 -5.44 4.27
CA PHE A 105 7.56 -6.75 3.84
C PHE A 105 8.78 -7.18 4.68
N VAL A 106 8.73 -8.40 5.21
CA VAL A 106 9.84 -9.02 5.96
C VAL A 106 10.19 -10.35 5.30
N PRO A 107 11.39 -10.51 4.75
CA PRO A 107 11.78 -11.74 4.07
C PRO A 107 11.89 -12.91 5.04
N LYS A 108 11.47 -14.11 4.62
CA LYS A 108 11.72 -15.35 5.35
C LYS A 108 13.19 -15.74 5.26
N ALA A 109 13.78 -16.10 6.40
CA ALA A 109 15.16 -16.56 6.46
C ALA A 109 15.40 -17.75 5.51
N GLY A 110 16.48 -17.71 4.75
CA GLY A 110 16.88 -18.77 3.83
C GLY A 110 16.00 -18.94 2.59
N LYS A 111 15.03 -18.03 2.34
CA LYS A 111 14.21 -18.03 1.13
C LYS A 111 14.65 -16.93 0.18
N THR A 112 14.66 -17.24 -1.12
CA THR A 112 15.12 -16.35 -2.19
C THR A 112 14.01 -15.86 -3.12
N ALA A 113 12.83 -16.51 -3.13
CA ALA A 113 11.71 -16.02 -3.90
C ALA A 113 11.27 -14.64 -3.38
N GLU A 114 10.96 -13.72 -4.28
CA GLU A 114 10.70 -12.32 -3.97
C GLU A 114 9.49 -12.10 -3.05
N ASP A 115 8.49 -12.96 -3.14
CA ASP A 115 7.30 -12.93 -2.27
C ASP A 115 7.38 -13.93 -1.09
N ALA A 116 8.53 -14.59 -0.91
CA ALA A 116 8.75 -15.50 0.22
C ALA A 116 9.07 -14.71 1.50
N GLY A 117 8.05 -14.11 2.08
CA GLY A 117 8.14 -13.24 3.23
C GLY A 117 6.92 -13.29 4.12
N TRP A 118 6.94 -12.43 5.10
CA TRP A 118 5.81 -12.03 5.92
C TRP A 118 5.39 -10.63 5.54
N LEU A 119 4.10 -10.35 5.53
CA LEU A 119 3.57 -9.01 5.40
C LEU A 119 3.01 -8.59 6.75
N LEU A 120 3.61 -7.56 7.34
CA LEU A 120 3.23 -6.98 8.60
C LEU A 120 2.43 -5.71 8.32
N THR A 121 1.27 -5.57 8.95
CA THR A 121 0.42 -4.40 8.78
C THR A 121 -0.15 -3.99 10.12
N GLN A 122 0.12 -2.76 10.52
CA GLN A 122 -0.56 -2.16 11.67
C GLN A 122 -2.01 -1.88 11.30
N GLY A 123 -2.93 -2.09 12.22
CA GLY A 123 -4.33 -1.76 12.04
C GLY A 123 -4.98 -1.25 13.31
N TYR A 124 -6.18 -0.72 13.14
CA TYR A 124 -7.05 -0.28 14.23
C TYR A 124 -8.41 -0.97 14.11
N ASP A 125 -8.93 -1.44 15.23
CA ASP A 125 -10.26 -2.03 15.37
C ASP A 125 -11.16 -1.07 16.15
N GLY A 126 -12.09 -0.40 15.44
CA GLY A 126 -12.98 0.58 16.03
C GLY A 126 -14.05 -0.01 16.97
N GLU A 127 -14.37 -1.31 16.86
CA GLU A 127 -15.30 -1.96 17.78
C GLU A 127 -14.64 -2.24 19.15
N LYS A 128 -13.34 -2.54 19.13
CA LYS A 128 -12.55 -2.82 20.34
C LYS A 128 -11.82 -1.60 20.86
N ASP A 129 -11.78 -0.54 20.06
CA ASP A 129 -10.98 0.66 20.34
C ASP A 129 -9.51 0.30 20.63
N GLN A 130 -8.89 -0.51 19.77
CA GLN A 130 -7.53 -1.01 19.96
C GLN A 130 -6.76 -1.13 18.65
N ASN A 131 -5.47 -0.86 18.73
CA ASN A 131 -4.54 -1.13 17.65
C ASN A 131 -4.06 -2.58 17.69
N PHE A 132 -3.71 -3.09 16.52
CA PHE A 132 -3.14 -4.42 16.35
C PHE A 132 -2.04 -4.42 15.28
N LEU A 133 -1.17 -5.42 15.37
CA LEU A 133 -0.26 -5.80 14.29
C LEU A 133 -0.77 -7.11 13.69
N GLU A 134 -1.05 -7.12 12.40
CA GLU A 134 -1.41 -8.32 11.66
C GLU A 134 -0.23 -8.84 10.85
N ILE A 135 -0.05 -10.15 10.84
CA ILE A 135 0.99 -10.85 10.12
C ILE A 135 0.33 -11.80 9.13
N ARG A 136 0.72 -11.69 7.86
CA ARG A 136 0.26 -12.57 6.78
C ARG A 136 1.45 -13.16 6.02
N ASP A 137 1.22 -14.28 5.35
CA ASP A 137 2.15 -14.80 4.35
C ASP A 137 2.16 -13.86 3.14
N ALA A 138 3.31 -13.32 2.76
CA ALA A 138 3.39 -12.34 1.67
C ALA A 138 3.14 -12.95 0.28
N GLY A 139 3.39 -14.25 0.11
CA GLY A 139 3.10 -14.98 -1.13
C GLY A 139 1.61 -15.18 -1.37
N THR A 140 0.92 -15.68 -0.35
CA THR A 140 -0.48 -16.11 -0.45
C THR A 140 -1.48 -15.11 0.14
N LEU A 141 -1.03 -14.14 0.95
CA LEU A 141 -1.84 -13.25 1.79
C LEU A 141 -2.68 -13.97 2.85
N ASP A 142 -2.40 -15.24 3.12
CA ASP A 142 -3.09 -15.97 4.17
C ASP A 142 -2.74 -15.42 5.55
N PHE A 143 -3.76 -15.37 6.41
CA PHE A 143 -3.59 -14.94 7.80
C PHE A 143 -2.66 -15.88 8.57
N VAL A 144 -1.74 -15.30 9.33
CA VAL A 144 -0.80 -16.04 10.18
C VAL A 144 -1.05 -15.74 11.66
N ALA A 145 -1.04 -14.46 12.03
CA ALA A 145 -1.20 -14.05 13.41
C ALA A 145 -1.69 -12.60 13.51
N ARG A 146 -2.22 -12.26 14.68
CA ARG A 146 -2.52 -10.89 15.09
C ARG A 146 -2.12 -10.67 16.53
N ALA A 147 -1.37 -9.61 16.78
CA ALA A 147 -1.02 -9.16 18.13
C ALA A 147 -1.75 -7.86 18.44
N TRP A 148 -2.45 -7.81 19.56
CA TRP A 148 -3.08 -6.58 20.07
C TRP A 148 -2.04 -5.80 20.86
N THR A 149 -1.89 -4.52 20.55
CA THR A 149 -0.82 -3.72 21.17
C THR A 149 -1.23 -3.11 22.51
N GLY A 150 -2.52 -3.07 22.81
CA GLY A 150 -3.05 -2.45 24.02
C GLY A 150 -2.85 -0.94 24.13
N ILE A 151 -2.41 -0.30 23.02
CA ILE A 151 -2.14 1.13 22.93
C ILE A 151 -3.10 1.73 21.91
N HIS A 152 -3.63 2.91 22.24
CA HIS A 152 -4.37 3.78 21.33
C HIS A 152 -3.38 4.79 20.72
N PHE A 153 -3.42 4.98 19.42
CA PHE A 153 -2.67 6.03 18.73
C PHE A 153 -3.64 7.03 18.11
#